data_44f08b4a7d8ebdc05a2d9e13a6108341
#
_entry.id   44f08b4a7d8ebdc05a2d9e13a6108341
#
_cell.length_a   1.000
_cell.length_b   1.000
_cell.length_c   1.000
_cell.angle_alpha   90.00
_cell.angle_beta   90.00
_cell.angle_gamma   90.00
#
_symmetry.space_group_name_H-M   'P 1'
#
loop_
_entity.id
_entity.type
_entity.pdbx_description
1 polymer ?
#
loop_
_entity_poly.entity_id
_entity_poly.type
_entity_poly.pdbx_seq_one_letter_code
_entity_poly.pdbx_strand_id
1 'polypeptide(L)'
;MYIYFLYFIFIFISGQYIKRQKLLNDRNLSLKYTLAISCSLVLLAGLRGIDIGADTEQYQYMWERLITANNYDTSYVKEEIGYFYIQTFLKQYINYQGFLFLIAIFSIFSAGFIIYRHSKSICFSFLIFYSSIAFHTLEFSATRQCIAFGFILLAFHFMTQRKPILYVLFISLGFLFHVSSIIFLPAYWIMNIKLERKTIIYWCCLLIFSFIFSKIIFAFLNSYSRIDYSTTEVAAGGERYFILQLVITVIGFINYKTVNKDYICKISFILYSISALLWPFLNGNPALYRLQYYFDFFLCLYIPNFIYKLSSESHIKKIAVSIISFPVSYTHLTLPTT
;
A
#
# COMPACT_ATOMS: atom_id res chain seq x y z
N MET A 1 -9.56 -14.67 -12.65
CA MET A 1 -8.29 -15.26 -12.19
C MET A 1 -7.20 -15.26 -13.27
N TYR A 2 -7.42 -15.82 -14.47
CA TYR A 2 -6.39 -15.89 -15.53
C TYR A 2 -5.80 -14.54 -15.95
N ILE A 3 -6.60 -13.48 -16.03
CA ILE A 3 -6.13 -12.15 -16.46
C ILE A 3 -5.09 -11.57 -15.49
N TYR A 4 -5.27 -11.77 -14.20
CA TYR A 4 -4.31 -11.30 -13.17
C TYR A 4 -2.98 -12.06 -13.26
N PHE A 5 -3.03 -13.36 -13.52
CA PHE A 5 -1.83 -14.16 -13.73
C PHE A 5 -1.08 -13.76 -15.02
N LEU A 6 -1.81 -13.50 -16.09
CA LEU A 6 -1.22 -12.99 -17.33
C LEU A 6 -0.56 -11.62 -17.15
N TYR A 7 -1.17 -10.74 -16.35
CA TYR A 7 -0.57 -9.45 -16.01
C TYR A 7 0.72 -9.59 -15.19
N PHE A 8 0.76 -10.50 -14.23
CA PHE A 8 1.98 -10.81 -13.51
C PHE A 8 3.10 -11.25 -14.47
N ILE A 9 2.81 -12.19 -15.37
CA ILE A 9 3.75 -12.66 -16.39
C ILE A 9 4.19 -11.49 -17.29
N PHE A 10 3.27 -10.64 -17.71
CA PHE A 10 3.57 -9.47 -18.55
C PHE A 10 4.55 -8.51 -17.86
N ILE A 11 4.31 -8.14 -16.60
CA ILE A 11 5.21 -7.26 -15.83
C ILE A 11 6.57 -7.94 -15.66
N PHE A 12 6.60 -9.25 -15.38
CA PHE A 12 7.83 -9.99 -15.20
C PHE A 12 8.66 -10.06 -16.50
N ILE A 13 8.04 -10.48 -17.61
CA ILE A 13 8.74 -10.63 -18.90
C ILE A 13 9.22 -9.27 -19.43
N SER A 14 8.36 -8.24 -19.39
CA SER A 14 8.73 -6.90 -19.83
C SER A 14 9.89 -6.33 -19.00
N GLY A 15 9.85 -6.57 -17.68
CA GLY A 15 10.93 -6.17 -16.79
C GLY A 15 12.25 -6.89 -17.09
N GLN A 16 12.22 -8.21 -17.35
CA GLN A 16 13.43 -8.97 -17.72
C GLN A 16 13.98 -8.53 -19.08
N TYR A 17 13.13 -8.29 -20.05
CA TYR A 17 13.53 -7.81 -21.37
C TYR A 17 14.27 -6.47 -21.27
N ILE A 18 13.70 -5.49 -20.60
CA ILE A 18 14.30 -4.15 -20.44
C ILE A 18 15.59 -4.21 -19.63
N LYS A 19 15.66 -5.05 -18.58
CA LYS A 19 16.87 -5.26 -17.80
C LYS A 19 17.99 -5.86 -18.64
N ARG A 20 17.72 -6.87 -19.48
CA ARG A 20 18.70 -7.49 -20.38
C ARG A 20 19.30 -6.50 -21.37
N GLN A 21 18.49 -5.60 -21.90
CA GLN A 21 18.93 -4.56 -22.84
C GLN A 21 19.68 -3.40 -22.14
N LYS A 22 19.89 -3.45 -20.82
CA LYS A 22 20.46 -2.36 -19.99
C LYS A 22 19.76 -1.02 -20.16
N LEU A 23 18.52 -1.03 -20.66
CA LEU A 23 17.75 0.16 -21.00
C LEU A 23 17.33 0.98 -19.77
N LEU A 24 17.32 0.37 -18.57
CA LEU A 24 16.98 1.06 -17.32
C LEU A 24 18.07 2.04 -16.84
N ASN A 25 19.25 2.04 -17.44
CA ASN A 25 20.27 3.04 -17.17
C ASN A 25 19.92 4.41 -17.82
N ASP A 26 19.05 4.39 -18.85
CA ASP A 26 18.48 5.59 -19.44
C ASP A 26 17.26 6.06 -18.62
N ARG A 27 17.36 7.30 -18.12
CA ARG A 27 16.29 7.94 -17.34
C ARG A 27 14.98 8.08 -18.12
N ASN A 28 15.06 8.39 -19.42
CA ASN A 28 13.88 8.55 -20.27
C ASN A 28 13.18 7.20 -20.50
N LEU A 29 13.94 6.13 -20.70
CA LEU A 29 13.41 4.79 -20.85
C LEU A 29 12.80 4.26 -19.56
N SER A 30 13.43 4.52 -18.43
CA SER A 30 12.87 4.23 -17.10
C SER A 30 11.54 4.93 -16.86
N LEU A 31 11.42 6.19 -17.28
CA LEU A 31 10.16 6.94 -17.20
C LEU A 31 9.10 6.34 -18.13
N LYS A 32 9.44 6.07 -19.40
CA LYS A 32 8.52 5.46 -20.36
C LYS A 32 8.00 4.10 -19.87
N TYR A 33 8.87 3.27 -19.31
CA TYR A 33 8.47 1.99 -18.72
C TYR A 33 7.52 2.19 -17.53
N THR A 34 7.84 3.10 -16.62
CA THR A 34 6.99 3.44 -15.48
C THR A 34 5.60 3.88 -15.95
N LEU A 35 5.53 4.78 -16.92
CA LEU A 35 4.26 5.24 -17.50
C LEU A 35 3.50 4.10 -18.16
N ALA A 36 4.15 3.26 -18.97
CA ALA A 36 3.52 2.14 -19.66
C ALA A 36 2.90 1.13 -18.67
N ILE A 37 3.64 0.74 -17.62
CA ILE A 37 3.12 -0.17 -16.60
C ILE A 37 2.01 0.51 -15.79
N SER A 38 2.18 1.77 -15.39
CA SER A 38 1.12 2.51 -14.67
C SER A 38 -0.15 2.61 -15.51
N CYS A 39 -0.07 2.97 -16.79
CA CYS A 39 -1.22 2.99 -17.69
C CYS A 39 -1.89 1.61 -17.80
N SER A 40 -1.11 0.54 -17.94
CA SER A 40 -1.68 -0.81 -18.03
C SER A 40 -2.41 -1.22 -16.74
N LEU A 41 -1.87 -0.88 -15.56
CA LEU A 41 -2.51 -1.13 -14.28
C LEU A 41 -3.76 -0.27 -14.07
N VAL A 42 -3.75 0.99 -14.55
CA VAL A 42 -4.93 1.86 -14.56
C VAL A 42 -6.05 1.26 -15.41
N LEU A 43 -5.73 0.73 -16.59
CA LEU A 43 -6.72 0.04 -17.43
C LEU A 43 -7.30 -1.18 -16.71
N LEU A 44 -6.44 -1.98 -16.06
CA LEU A 44 -6.87 -3.17 -15.31
C LEU A 44 -7.80 -2.80 -14.14
N ALA A 45 -7.43 -1.81 -13.34
CA ALA A 45 -8.19 -1.43 -12.14
C ALA A 45 -9.39 -0.53 -12.47
N GLY A 46 -9.21 0.43 -13.39
CA GLY A 46 -10.22 1.42 -13.73
C GLY A 46 -11.33 0.92 -14.65
N LEU A 47 -11.08 -0.13 -15.44
CA LEU A 47 -12.09 -0.74 -16.34
C LEU A 47 -12.67 -2.05 -15.78
N ARG A 48 -12.47 -2.31 -14.48
CA ARG A 48 -13.04 -3.50 -13.84
C ARG A 48 -14.56 -3.47 -13.83
N GLY A 49 -15.17 -4.68 -13.89
CA GLY A 49 -16.61 -4.83 -13.69
C GLY A 49 -17.03 -4.45 -12.26
N ILE A 50 -18.31 -4.17 -12.09
CA ILE A 50 -18.92 -3.83 -10.79
C ILE A 50 -18.93 -5.01 -9.81
N ASP A 51 -18.89 -6.21 -10.32
CA ASP A 51 -18.80 -7.49 -9.61
C ASP A 51 -17.39 -7.76 -9.04
N ILE A 52 -16.41 -6.91 -9.40
CA ILE A 52 -15.03 -7.06 -8.94
C ILE A 52 -14.76 -6.11 -7.77
N GLY A 53 -14.44 -6.71 -6.62
CA GLY A 53 -14.15 -6.01 -5.37
C GLY A 53 -15.34 -5.97 -4.41
N ALA A 54 -15.10 -6.34 -3.15
CA ALA A 54 -16.14 -6.55 -2.14
C ALA A 54 -17.06 -5.34 -1.90
N ASP A 55 -16.53 -4.13 -2.04
CA ASP A 55 -17.28 -2.90 -1.73
C ASP A 55 -17.76 -2.16 -2.99
N THR A 56 -17.41 -2.62 -4.21
CA THR A 56 -17.63 -1.87 -5.47
C THR A 56 -19.12 -1.68 -5.76
N GLU A 57 -19.93 -2.73 -5.61
CA GLU A 57 -21.37 -2.69 -5.82
C GLU A 57 -22.06 -1.73 -4.85
N GLN A 58 -21.64 -1.74 -3.58
CA GLN A 58 -22.15 -0.82 -2.57
C GLN A 58 -21.81 0.65 -2.90
N TYR A 59 -20.58 0.91 -3.36
CA TYR A 59 -20.19 2.26 -3.78
C TYR A 59 -20.93 2.72 -5.03
N GLN A 60 -21.22 1.82 -5.97
CA GLN A 60 -22.05 2.16 -7.13
C GLN A 60 -23.47 2.52 -6.71
N TYR A 61 -24.07 1.72 -5.84
CA TYR A 61 -25.41 2.01 -5.30
C TYR A 61 -25.46 3.38 -4.61
N MET A 62 -24.44 3.72 -3.84
CA MET A 62 -24.32 5.03 -3.22
C MET A 62 -24.16 6.14 -4.27
N TRP A 63 -23.33 5.93 -5.29
CA TRP A 63 -23.15 6.86 -6.40
C TRP A 63 -24.47 7.14 -7.13
N GLU A 64 -25.27 6.13 -7.41
CA GLU A 64 -26.55 6.29 -8.10
C GLU A 64 -27.56 7.09 -7.27
N ARG A 65 -27.54 6.91 -5.95
CA ARG A 65 -28.41 7.64 -5.01
C ARG A 65 -27.92 9.05 -4.65
N LEU A 66 -26.74 9.46 -5.04
CA LEU A 66 -26.31 10.85 -4.91
C LEU A 66 -27.26 11.73 -5.75
N ILE A 67 -28.30 12.25 -5.11
CA ILE A 67 -29.25 13.19 -5.73
C ILE A 67 -28.56 14.55 -5.76
N THR A 68 -28.71 15.26 -6.88
CA THR A 68 -28.22 16.62 -7.08
C THR A 68 -28.64 17.53 -5.91
N ALA A 69 -27.68 18.18 -5.36
CA ALA A 69 -27.58 19.32 -4.42
C ALA A 69 -28.69 19.64 -3.40
N ASN A 70 -29.94 19.20 -3.56
CA ASN A 70 -31.09 19.69 -2.77
C ASN A 70 -31.64 18.74 -1.70
N ASN A 71 -31.26 17.47 -1.67
CA ASN A 71 -31.69 16.49 -0.66
C ASN A 71 -30.50 15.69 -0.14
N TYR A 72 -29.66 16.32 0.69
CA TYR A 72 -28.52 15.67 1.31
C TYR A 72 -28.97 14.85 2.51
N ASP A 73 -28.72 13.56 2.48
CA ASP A 73 -28.56 12.80 3.69
C ASP A 73 -27.23 13.21 4.36
N THR A 74 -27.36 14.17 5.29
CA THR A 74 -26.21 14.77 6.00
C THR A 74 -25.42 13.76 6.85
N SER A 75 -25.92 12.54 7.03
CA SER A 75 -25.21 11.48 7.74
C SER A 75 -23.95 11.05 6.99
N TYR A 76 -23.95 11.13 5.66
CA TYR A 76 -22.82 10.86 4.79
C TYR A 76 -21.73 11.94 4.82
N VAL A 77 -22.16 13.21 4.94
CA VAL A 77 -21.26 14.38 4.88
C VAL A 77 -20.35 14.46 6.10
N LYS A 78 -20.78 13.91 7.25
CA LYS A 78 -20.04 14.06 8.51
C LYS A 78 -18.70 13.31 8.55
N GLU A 79 -18.48 12.30 7.71
CA GLU A 79 -17.34 11.41 7.87
C GLU A 79 -16.24 11.57 6.82
N GLU A 80 -16.58 11.89 5.57
CA GLU A 80 -15.61 11.95 4.48
C GLU A 80 -15.98 13.04 3.47
N ILE A 81 -15.87 14.27 3.95
CA ILE A 81 -16.27 15.48 3.23
C ILE A 81 -15.67 15.55 1.82
N GLY A 82 -14.38 15.26 1.67
CA GLY A 82 -13.69 15.32 0.38
C GLY A 82 -14.23 14.31 -0.63
N TYR A 83 -14.53 13.08 -0.16
CA TYR A 83 -15.09 12.05 -1.02
C TYR A 83 -16.49 12.42 -1.51
N PHE A 84 -17.33 12.92 -0.62
CA PHE A 84 -18.68 13.38 -0.95
C PHE A 84 -18.66 14.50 -2.01
N TYR A 85 -17.87 15.56 -1.80
CA TYR A 85 -17.83 16.68 -2.73
C TYR A 85 -17.30 16.29 -4.11
N ILE A 86 -16.25 15.47 -4.17
CA ILE A 86 -15.70 15.04 -5.46
C ILE A 86 -16.67 14.15 -6.24
N GLN A 87 -17.41 13.27 -5.54
CA GLN A 87 -18.45 12.45 -6.17
C GLN A 87 -19.58 13.32 -6.72
N THR A 88 -20.11 14.25 -5.92
CA THR A 88 -21.20 15.14 -6.31
C THR A 88 -20.82 16.01 -7.50
N PHE A 89 -19.58 16.52 -7.52
CA PHE A 89 -19.07 17.30 -8.63
C PHE A 89 -18.91 16.46 -9.89
N LEU A 90 -18.23 15.31 -9.80
CA LEU A 90 -17.90 14.49 -10.97
C LEU A 90 -19.13 13.77 -11.54
N LYS A 91 -20.13 13.44 -10.74
CA LYS A 91 -21.38 12.81 -11.21
C LYS A 91 -22.10 13.60 -12.28
N GLN A 92 -21.91 14.91 -12.33
CA GLN A 92 -22.49 15.79 -13.35
C GLN A 92 -21.87 15.57 -14.75
N TYR A 93 -20.67 15.00 -14.83
CA TYR A 93 -19.88 14.92 -16.05
C TYR A 93 -19.57 13.50 -16.48
N ILE A 94 -19.48 12.56 -15.54
CA ILE A 94 -19.07 11.18 -15.79
C ILE A 94 -19.98 10.18 -15.06
N ASN A 95 -19.98 8.94 -15.54
CA ASN A 95 -20.61 7.82 -14.85
C ASN A 95 -19.69 7.22 -13.78
N TYR A 96 -20.21 6.25 -13.03
CA TYR A 96 -19.45 5.58 -11.95
C TYR A 96 -18.17 4.90 -12.46
N GLN A 97 -18.20 4.28 -13.66
CA GLN A 97 -17.02 3.67 -14.26
C GLN A 97 -15.92 4.70 -14.55
N GLY A 98 -16.30 5.89 -15.04
CA GLY A 98 -15.38 7.01 -15.24
C GLY A 98 -14.78 7.49 -13.92
N PHE A 99 -15.57 7.48 -12.84
CA PHE A 99 -15.08 7.81 -11.49
C PHE A 99 -14.05 6.80 -10.98
N LEU A 100 -14.32 5.50 -11.12
CA LEU A 100 -13.33 4.45 -10.79
C LEU A 100 -12.03 4.61 -11.57
N PHE A 101 -12.15 4.94 -12.85
CA PHE A 101 -11.00 5.16 -13.73
C PHE A 101 -10.14 6.34 -13.26
N LEU A 102 -10.76 7.46 -12.86
CA LEU A 102 -10.04 8.63 -12.32
C LEU A 102 -9.32 8.31 -11.00
N ILE A 103 -9.96 7.54 -10.12
CA ILE A 103 -9.34 7.09 -8.87
C ILE A 103 -8.11 6.23 -9.17
N ALA A 104 -8.23 5.26 -10.06
CA ALA A 104 -7.12 4.41 -10.47
C ALA A 104 -5.97 5.21 -11.11
N ILE A 105 -6.28 6.23 -11.93
CA ILE A 105 -5.25 7.15 -12.43
C ILE A 105 -4.49 7.78 -11.27
N PHE A 106 -5.20 8.40 -10.34
CA PHE A 106 -4.56 9.15 -9.26
C PHE A 106 -3.69 8.27 -8.36
N SER A 107 -4.21 7.13 -7.89
CA SER A 107 -3.51 6.24 -6.96
C SER A 107 -2.33 5.53 -7.61
N ILE A 108 -2.54 4.93 -8.80
CA ILE A 108 -1.51 4.14 -9.49
C ILE A 108 -0.39 5.02 -10.04
N PHE A 109 -0.70 6.21 -10.57
CA PHE A 109 0.36 7.15 -10.98
C PHE A 109 1.12 7.71 -9.78
N SER A 110 0.47 7.93 -8.63
CA SER A 110 1.16 8.28 -7.39
C SER A 110 2.12 7.17 -6.97
N ALA A 111 1.70 5.90 -7.02
CA ALA A 111 2.57 4.75 -6.75
C ALA A 111 3.71 4.64 -7.76
N GLY A 112 3.41 4.77 -9.05
CA GLY A 112 4.41 4.76 -10.13
C GLY A 112 5.45 5.88 -9.97
N PHE A 113 5.02 7.09 -9.61
CA PHE A 113 5.90 8.21 -9.32
C PHE A 113 6.86 7.90 -8.16
N ILE A 114 6.35 7.33 -7.06
CA ILE A 114 7.19 6.96 -5.91
C ILE A 114 8.17 5.84 -6.28
N ILE A 115 7.73 4.82 -6.99
CA ILE A 115 8.58 3.74 -7.49
C ILE A 115 9.69 4.31 -8.41
N TYR A 116 9.34 5.14 -9.37
CA TYR A 116 10.30 5.78 -10.29
C TYR A 116 11.36 6.61 -9.55
N ARG A 117 10.94 7.37 -8.53
CA ARG A 117 11.85 8.28 -7.80
C ARG A 117 12.74 7.58 -6.79
N HIS A 118 12.28 6.49 -6.20
CA HIS A 118 12.88 5.93 -4.99
C HIS A 118 13.36 4.48 -5.11
N SER A 119 12.97 3.75 -6.17
CA SER A 119 13.41 2.37 -6.35
C SER A 119 14.71 2.25 -7.15
N LYS A 120 15.56 1.31 -6.74
CA LYS A 120 16.76 0.88 -7.49
C LYS A 120 16.46 -0.16 -8.57
N SER A 121 15.24 -0.75 -8.57
CA SER A 121 14.78 -1.69 -9.58
C SER A 121 13.29 -1.50 -9.83
N ILE A 122 12.95 -0.59 -10.74
CA ILE A 122 11.58 -0.20 -11.08
C ILE A 122 10.73 -1.43 -11.44
N CYS A 123 11.25 -2.32 -12.30
CA CYS A 123 10.53 -3.53 -12.73
C CYS A 123 10.18 -4.43 -11.55
N PHE A 124 11.13 -4.63 -10.63
CA PHE A 124 10.90 -5.48 -9.47
C PHE A 124 9.95 -4.83 -8.46
N SER A 125 10.02 -3.49 -8.30
CA SER A 125 9.06 -2.75 -7.48
C SER A 125 7.63 -2.87 -8.00
N PHE A 126 7.41 -2.73 -9.31
CA PHE A 126 6.08 -2.93 -9.88
C PHE A 126 5.58 -4.37 -9.74
N LEU A 127 6.47 -5.35 -9.84
CA LEU A 127 6.08 -6.74 -9.64
C LEU A 127 5.60 -6.97 -8.19
N ILE A 128 6.34 -6.45 -7.19
CA ILE A 128 5.95 -6.54 -5.78
C ILE A 128 4.66 -5.74 -5.53
N PHE A 129 4.56 -4.52 -6.05
CA PHE A 129 3.37 -3.69 -5.90
C PHE A 129 2.13 -4.38 -6.45
N TYR A 130 2.19 -4.86 -7.69
CA TYR A 130 1.10 -5.59 -8.33
C TYR A 130 0.72 -6.87 -7.55
N SER A 131 1.70 -7.61 -7.04
CA SER A 131 1.46 -8.85 -6.30
C SER A 131 1.00 -8.61 -4.85
N SER A 132 0.98 -7.36 -4.36
CA SER A 132 0.64 -7.07 -2.97
C SER A 132 -0.86 -7.12 -2.71
N ILE A 133 -1.25 -7.56 -1.52
CA ILE A 133 -2.64 -7.46 -1.04
C ILE A 133 -3.10 -6.00 -1.04
N ALA A 134 -2.19 -5.08 -0.69
CA ALA A 134 -2.47 -3.65 -0.69
C ALA A 134 -2.98 -3.17 -2.06
N PHE A 135 -2.32 -3.55 -3.17
CA PHE A 135 -2.79 -3.20 -4.51
C PHE A 135 -4.19 -3.74 -4.77
N HIS A 136 -4.39 -5.06 -4.59
CA HIS A 136 -5.67 -5.68 -4.90
C HIS A 136 -6.82 -5.16 -4.03
N THR A 137 -6.58 -4.93 -2.74
CA THR A 137 -7.64 -4.43 -1.85
C THR A 137 -7.93 -2.95 -2.09
N LEU A 138 -6.90 -2.10 -2.18
CA LEU A 138 -7.11 -0.66 -2.34
C LEU A 138 -7.69 -0.32 -3.71
N GLU A 139 -7.12 -0.87 -4.77
CA GLU A 139 -7.55 -0.53 -6.14
C GLU A 139 -8.88 -1.19 -6.54
N PHE A 140 -9.25 -2.34 -5.95
CA PHE A 140 -10.45 -3.07 -6.36
C PHE A 140 -11.62 -2.98 -5.38
N SER A 141 -11.40 -2.63 -4.11
CA SER A 141 -12.49 -2.58 -3.12
C SER A 141 -12.62 -1.23 -2.42
N ALA A 142 -11.53 -0.71 -1.86
CA ALA A 142 -11.58 0.39 -0.91
C ALA A 142 -11.42 1.77 -1.58
N THR A 143 -12.37 2.20 -2.41
CA THR A 143 -12.29 3.42 -3.25
C THR A 143 -11.88 4.68 -2.49
N ARG A 144 -12.47 4.96 -1.32
CA ARG A 144 -12.14 6.11 -0.47
C ARG A 144 -10.70 6.04 0.04
N GLN A 145 -10.33 4.87 0.53
CA GLN A 145 -9.00 4.61 1.04
C GLN A 145 -7.94 4.64 -0.07
N CYS A 146 -8.30 4.25 -1.30
CA CYS A 146 -7.45 4.31 -2.48
C CYS A 146 -7.05 5.76 -2.82
N ILE A 147 -7.99 6.72 -2.74
CA ILE A 147 -7.67 8.14 -2.91
C ILE A 147 -6.75 8.62 -1.79
N ALA A 148 -7.07 8.29 -0.54
CA ALA A 148 -6.23 8.66 0.61
C ALA A 148 -4.81 8.07 0.48
N PHE A 149 -4.67 6.86 -0.03
CA PHE A 149 -3.40 6.21 -0.32
C PHE A 149 -2.56 7.01 -1.32
N GLY A 150 -3.15 7.48 -2.42
CA GLY A 150 -2.45 8.35 -3.37
C GLY A 150 -1.86 9.61 -2.70
N PHE A 151 -2.62 10.26 -1.81
CA PHE A 151 -2.14 11.41 -1.04
C PHE A 151 -1.03 11.03 -0.04
N ILE A 152 -1.12 9.88 0.64
CA ILE A 152 -0.08 9.36 1.52
C ILE A 152 1.24 9.14 0.76
N LEU A 153 1.17 8.61 -0.46
CA LEU A 153 2.37 8.41 -1.29
C LEU A 153 3.03 9.75 -1.66
N LEU A 154 2.22 10.76 -2.01
CA LEU A 154 2.75 12.10 -2.25
C LEU A 154 3.31 12.74 -0.97
N ALA A 155 2.66 12.53 0.19
CA ALA A 155 3.21 12.94 1.49
C ALA A 155 4.56 12.28 1.76
N PHE A 156 4.71 10.98 1.50
CA PHE A 156 6.00 10.29 1.61
C PHE A 156 7.10 10.95 0.77
N HIS A 157 6.79 11.40 -0.44
CA HIS A 157 7.75 12.14 -1.26
C HIS A 157 8.25 13.41 -0.55
N PHE A 158 7.34 14.21 0.00
CA PHE A 158 7.70 15.42 0.73
C PHE A 158 8.40 15.12 2.06
N MET A 159 8.04 14.03 2.73
CA MET A 159 8.75 13.53 3.89
C MET A 159 10.22 13.24 3.59
N THR A 160 10.51 12.58 2.47
CA THR A 160 11.90 12.28 2.07
C THR A 160 12.70 13.55 1.72
N GLN A 161 12.03 14.63 1.33
CA GLN A 161 12.62 15.95 1.06
C GLN A 161 12.73 16.82 2.31
N ARG A 162 12.33 16.35 3.48
CA ARG A 162 12.33 17.14 4.73
C ARG A 162 11.43 18.37 4.67
N LYS A 163 10.29 18.30 3.97
CA LYS A 163 9.31 19.40 3.83
C LYS A 163 8.07 19.12 4.71
N PRO A 164 8.10 19.47 6.02
CA PRO A 164 7.05 19.09 6.95
C PRO A 164 5.69 19.72 6.60
N ILE A 165 5.66 20.97 6.15
CA ILE A 165 4.39 21.64 5.82
C ILE A 165 3.67 20.92 4.68
N LEU A 166 4.40 20.59 3.58
CA LEU A 166 3.80 19.84 2.48
C LEU A 166 3.42 18.42 2.89
N TYR A 167 4.23 17.78 3.75
CA TYR A 167 3.89 16.48 4.30
C TYR A 167 2.53 16.50 5.02
N VAL A 168 2.37 17.43 5.98
CA VAL A 168 1.12 17.58 6.73
C VAL A 168 -0.03 17.94 5.80
N LEU A 169 0.18 18.86 4.85
CA LEU A 169 -0.84 19.23 3.86
C LEU A 169 -1.38 18.00 3.10
N PHE A 170 -0.49 17.15 2.57
CA PHE A 170 -0.91 15.97 1.82
C PHE A 170 -1.59 14.90 2.70
N ILE A 171 -1.15 14.73 3.96
CA ILE A 171 -1.88 13.88 4.92
C ILE A 171 -3.27 14.46 5.22
N SER A 172 -3.39 15.77 5.41
CA SER A 172 -4.69 16.44 5.63
C SER A 172 -5.62 16.31 4.43
N LEU A 173 -5.09 16.41 3.20
CA LEU A 173 -5.87 16.13 2.00
C LEU A 173 -6.34 14.66 1.99
N GLY A 174 -5.47 13.70 2.29
CA GLY A 174 -5.86 12.29 2.41
C GLY A 174 -6.96 12.08 3.46
N PHE A 175 -6.88 12.79 4.59
CA PHE A 175 -7.86 12.73 5.67
C PHE A 175 -9.27 13.17 5.24
N LEU A 176 -9.38 14.12 4.32
CA LEU A 176 -10.67 14.53 3.76
C LEU A 176 -11.35 13.40 2.97
N PHE A 177 -10.59 12.44 2.43
CA PHE A 177 -11.11 11.31 1.66
C PHE A 177 -11.25 10.04 2.48
N HIS A 178 -10.38 9.86 3.49
CA HIS A 178 -10.49 8.74 4.42
C HIS A 178 -9.75 9.01 5.72
N VAL A 179 -10.49 8.99 6.82
CA VAL A 179 -9.98 9.34 8.15
C VAL A 179 -8.73 8.52 8.55
N SER A 180 -8.64 7.27 8.08
CA SER A 180 -7.54 6.38 8.40
C SER A 180 -6.16 6.87 7.94
N SER A 181 -6.08 7.82 6.99
CA SER A 181 -4.81 8.36 6.52
C SER A 181 -3.98 9.04 7.61
N ILE A 182 -4.63 9.50 8.68
CA ILE A 182 -3.97 10.14 9.84
C ILE A 182 -2.96 9.21 10.53
N ILE A 183 -3.12 7.88 10.37
CA ILE A 183 -2.17 6.89 10.92
C ILE A 183 -0.75 7.08 10.38
N PHE A 184 -0.64 7.71 9.21
CA PHE A 184 0.65 7.99 8.59
C PHE A 184 1.33 9.26 9.15
N LEU A 185 0.61 10.11 9.90
CA LEU A 185 1.16 11.35 10.43
C LEU A 185 2.44 11.17 11.27
N PRO A 186 2.56 10.17 12.17
CA PRO A 186 3.78 9.94 12.95
C PRO A 186 5.00 9.53 12.12
N ALA A 187 4.82 9.07 10.87
CA ALA A 187 5.92 8.58 10.03
C ALA A 187 7.01 9.63 9.79
N TYR A 188 6.66 10.92 9.82
CA TYR A 188 7.63 12.01 9.67
C TYR A 188 8.72 12.01 10.77
N TRP A 189 8.35 11.68 12.00
CA TRP A 189 9.30 11.57 13.10
C TRP A 189 10.01 10.22 13.09
N ILE A 190 9.30 9.16 12.77
CA ILE A 190 9.80 7.79 12.67
C ILE A 190 10.94 7.65 11.65
N MET A 191 10.92 8.42 10.54
CA MET A 191 11.99 8.39 9.54
C MET A 191 13.37 8.75 10.08
N ASN A 192 13.45 9.46 11.23
CA ASN A 192 14.71 9.85 11.86
C ASN A 192 15.32 8.75 12.73
N ILE A 193 14.58 7.69 13.02
CA ILE A 193 15.05 6.56 13.82
C ILE A 193 16.28 5.94 13.16
N LYS A 194 17.32 5.75 13.96
CA LYS A 194 18.50 4.98 13.55
C LYS A 194 18.24 3.50 13.85
N LEU A 195 18.49 2.65 12.88
CA LEU A 195 18.41 1.20 13.08
C LEU A 195 19.68 0.73 13.81
N GLU A 196 19.53 0.44 15.09
CA GLU A 196 20.56 -0.04 15.99
C GLU A 196 20.04 -1.26 16.77
N ARG A 197 20.88 -1.95 17.52
CA ARG A 197 20.44 -3.07 18.36
C ARG A 197 19.32 -2.68 19.35
N LYS A 198 19.38 -1.46 19.90
CA LYS A 198 18.33 -0.93 20.78
C LYS A 198 16.99 -0.82 20.07
N THR A 199 16.98 -0.37 18.82
CA THR A 199 15.76 -0.25 18.01
C THR A 199 15.10 -1.62 17.78
N ILE A 200 15.89 -2.67 17.61
CA ILE A 200 15.38 -4.05 17.49
C ILE A 200 14.70 -4.48 18.77
N ILE A 201 15.34 -4.22 19.92
CA ILE A 201 14.77 -4.54 21.24
C ILE A 201 13.43 -3.80 21.43
N TYR A 202 13.41 -2.49 21.17
CA TYR A 202 12.16 -1.71 21.27
C TYR A 202 11.07 -2.24 20.33
N TRP A 203 11.43 -2.63 19.11
CA TRP A 203 10.48 -3.22 18.17
C TRP A 203 9.93 -4.55 18.70
N CYS A 204 10.76 -5.44 19.23
CA CYS A 204 10.31 -6.68 19.85
C CYS A 204 9.40 -6.41 21.06
N CYS A 205 9.75 -5.46 21.94
CA CYS A 205 8.89 -5.06 23.05
C CYS A 205 7.53 -4.53 22.58
N LEU A 206 7.51 -3.69 21.53
CA LEU A 206 6.28 -3.18 20.95
C LEU A 206 5.44 -4.28 20.32
N LEU A 207 6.07 -5.28 19.68
CA LEU A 207 5.36 -6.42 19.12
C LEU A 207 4.72 -7.27 20.23
N ILE A 208 5.44 -7.56 21.31
CA ILE A 208 4.90 -8.28 22.46
C ILE A 208 3.75 -7.48 23.09
N PHE A 209 3.94 -6.16 23.26
CA PHE A 209 2.90 -5.26 23.74
C PHE A 209 1.66 -5.32 22.84
N SER A 210 1.83 -5.30 21.51
CA SER A 210 0.72 -5.35 20.58
C SER A 210 -0.09 -6.65 20.72
N PHE A 211 0.54 -7.79 20.96
CA PHE A 211 -0.16 -9.05 21.23
C PHE A 211 -0.90 -9.05 22.56
N ILE A 212 -0.25 -8.58 23.64
CA ILE A 212 -0.85 -8.57 24.99
C ILE A 212 -2.08 -7.67 25.03
N PHE A 213 -2.00 -6.49 24.41
CA PHE A 213 -3.06 -5.48 24.46
C PHE A 213 -4.02 -5.54 23.25
N SER A 214 -3.84 -6.50 22.34
CA SER A 214 -4.64 -6.61 21.10
C SER A 214 -6.14 -6.58 21.37
N LYS A 215 -6.64 -7.38 22.32
CA LYS A 215 -8.08 -7.46 22.65
C LYS A 215 -8.62 -6.15 23.21
N ILE A 216 -7.85 -5.47 24.06
CA ILE A 216 -8.26 -4.20 24.71
C ILE A 216 -8.32 -3.11 23.64
N ILE A 217 -7.28 -3.01 22.81
CA ILE A 217 -7.21 -2.02 21.75
C ILE A 217 -8.25 -2.30 20.67
N PHE A 218 -8.48 -3.58 20.31
CA PHE A 218 -9.55 -3.96 19.41
C PHE A 218 -10.93 -3.53 19.95
N ALA A 219 -11.25 -3.83 21.21
CA ALA A 219 -12.51 -3.44 21.82
C ALA A 219 -12.68 -1.91 21.82
N PHE A 220 -11.61 -1.16 22.14
CA PHE A 220 -11.59 0.29 22.08
C PHE A 220 -11.84 0.81 20.65
N LEU A 221 -11.13 0.30 19.64
CA LEU A 221 -11.32 0.70 18.25
C LEU A 221 -12.71 0.34 17.73
N ASN A 222 -13.24 -0.83 18.12
CA ASN A 222 -14.58 -1.27 17.72
C ASN A 222 -15.68 -0.39 18.34
N SER A 223 -15.48 0.16 19.55
CA SER A 223 -16.44 1.07 20.19
C SER A 223 -16.60 2.41 19.44
N TYR A 224 -15.61 2.81 18.64
CA TYR A 224 -15.67 3.97 17.75
C TYR A 224 -16.14 3.62 16.33
N SER A 225 -16.23 2.32 16.01
CA SER A 225 -16.76 1.85 14.73
C SER A 225 -18.29 1.88 14.76
N ARG A 226 -18.93 2.37 13.69
CA ARG A 226 -20.41 2.34 13.56
C ARG A 226 -20.94 0.94 13.28
N ILE A 227 -20.08 0.03 12.82
CA ILE A 227 -20.42 -1.36 12.52
C ILE A 227 -19.78 -2.21 13.60
N ASP A 228 -20.58 -3.04 14.27
CA ASP A 228 -20.05 -4.01 15.19
C ASP A 228 -19.44 -5.17 14.42
N TYR A 229 -18.11 -5.22 14.42
CA TYR A 229 -17.34 -6.28 13.76
C TYR A 229 -17.01 -7.47 14.68
N SER A 230 -17.56 -7.49 15.91
CA SER A 230 -17.28 -8.56 16.88
C SER A 230 -17.75 -9.93 16.40
N THR A 231 -18.69 -9.98 15.47
CA THR A 231 -19.31 -11.20 14.91
C THR A 231 -18.74 -11.63 13.56
N THR A 232 -17.85 -10.84 12.96
CA THR A 232 -17.27 -11.19 11.65
C THR A 232 -16.17 -12.24 11.84
N GLU A 233 -16.30 -13.38 11.15
CA GLU A 233 -15.23 -14.36 11.09
C GLU A 233 -13.96 -13.75 10.53
N VAL A 234 -12.84 -13.96 11.22
CA VAL A 234 -11.53 -13.53 10.75
C VAL A 234 -11.23 -14.23 9.43
N ALA A 235 -10.98 -13.48 8.39
CA ALA A 235 -10.65 -14.04 7.09
C ALA A 235 -9.46 -15.02 7.22
N ALA A 236 -9.72 -16.30 6.95
CA ALA A 236 -8.69 -17.32 6.98
C ALA A 236 -7.55 -16.94 6.02
N GLY A 237 -6.34 -16.74 6.53
CA GLY A 237 -5.17 -16.38 5.71
C GLY A 237 -4.36 -15.17 6.21
N GLY A 238 -4.94 -14.33 7.07
CA GLY A 238 -4.22 -13.20 7.66
C GLY A 238 -2.97 -13.61 8.43
N GLU A 239 -2.99 -14.76 9.08
CA GLU A 239 -1.84 -15.31 9.83
C GLU A 239 -0.64 -15.62 8.93
N ARG A 240 -0.88 -16.22 7.76
CA ARG A 240 0.20 -16.54 6.80
C ARG A 240 0.88 -15.28 6.29
N TYR A 241 0.08 -14.25 6.04
CA TYR A 241 0.60 -12.96 5.63
C TYR A 241 1.45 -12.31 6.74
N PHE A 242 0.97 -12.36 7.98
CA PHE A 242 1.72 -11.87 9.13
C PHE A 242 3.05 -12.60 9.34
N ILE A 243 3.08 -13.94 9.22
CA ILE A 243 4.33 -14.71 9.29
C ILE A 243 5.32 -14.22 8.22
N LEU A 244 4.85 -13.98 7.00
CA LEU A 244 5.69 -13.43 5.93
C LEU A 244 6.23 -12.04 6.29
N GLN A 245 5.39 -11.16 6.83
CA GLN A 245 5.80 -9.83 7.29
C GLN A 245 6.87 -9.92 8.38
N LEU A 246 6.70 -10.83 9.34
CA LEU A 246 7.68 -11.07 10.40
C LEU A 246 9.02 -11.57 9.83
N VAL A 247 8.99 -12.57 8.95
CA VAL A 247 10.20 -13.13 8.33
C VAL A 247 10.98 -12.02 7.60
N ILE A 248 10.31 -11.22 6.79
CA ILE A 248 10.95 -10.12 6.05
C ILE A 248 11.52 -9.08 7.02
N THR A 249 10.78 -8.75 8.08
CA THR A 249 11.22 -7.79 9.10
C THR A 249 12.43 -8.30 9.88
N VAL A 250 12.44 -9.58 10.28
CA VAL A 250 13.59 -10.20 10.96
C VAL A 250 14.83 -10.19 10.07
N ILE A 251 14.68 -10.51 8.78
CA ILE A 251 15.79 -10.45 7.81
C ILE A 251 16.36 -9.03 7.71
N GLY A 252 15.49 -8.01 7.68
CA GLY A 252 15.91 -6.62 7.68
C GLY A 252 16.67 -6.23 8.96
N PHE A 253 16.21 -6.67 10.12
CA PHE A 253 16.90 -6.42 11.38
C PHE A 253 18.24 -7.16 11.49
N ILE A 254 18.33 -8.39 11.04
CA ILE A 254 19.62 -9.11 10.99
C ILE A 254 20.64 -8.34 10.13
N ASN A 255 20.17 -7.73 9.05
CA ASN A 255 20.99 -6.98 8.11
C ASN A 255 20.92 -5.46 8.32
N TYR A 256 20.59 -4.97 9.51
CA TYR A 256 20.35 -3.54 9.78
C TYR A 256 21.50 -2.62 9.35
N LYS A 257 22.75 -3.12 9.40
CA LYS A 257 23.92 -2.36 8.93
C LYS A 257 23.85 -2.08 7.43
N THR A 258 23.42 -3.07 6.63
CA THR A 258 23.24 -2.91 5.19
C THR A 258 22.04 -2.03 4.86
N VAL A 259 20.93 -2.22 5.58
CA VAL A 259 19.73 -1.38 5.45
C VAL A 259 20.05 0.10 5.73
N ASN A 260 20.87 0.40 6.74
CA ASN A 260 21.28 1.77 7.07
C ASN A 260 22.15 2.46 6.00
N LYS A 261 22.76 1.72 5.07
CA LYS A 261 23.62 2.30 4.02
C LYS A 261 22.84 3.10 2.97
N ASP A 262 21.54 2.92 2.89
CA ASP A 262 20.68 3.64 1.96
C ASP A 262 19.49 4.24 2.70
N TYR A 263 19.32 5.55 2.56
CA TYR A 263 18.28 6.29 3.27
C TYR A 263 16.87 5.82 2.94
N ILE A 264 16.58 5.61 1.65
CA ILE A 264 15.25 5.15 1.19
C ILE A 264 15.01 3.70 1.62
N CYS A 265 16.02 2.82 1.49
CA CYS A 265 15.94 1.45 1.98
C CYS A 265 15.60 1.41 3.48
N LYS A 266 16.29 2.24 4.29
CA LYS A 266 16.06 2.34 5.74
C LYS A 266 14.63 2.78 6.07
N ILE A 267 14.18 3.88 5.47
CA ILE A 267 12.84 4.41 5.76
C ILE A 267 11.77 3.43 5.31
N SER A 268 11.89 2.89 4.10
CA SER A 268 10.93 1.92 3.57
C SER A 268 10.87 0.66 4.42
N PHE A 269 12.01 0.19 4.95
CA PHE A 269 12.06 -0.92 5.89
C PHE A 269 11.33 -0.60 7.20
N ILE A 270 11.60 0.57 7.80
CA ILE A 270 10.97 0.99 9.05
C ILE A 270 9.44 1.08 8.86
N LEU A 271 8.99 1.73 7.79
CA LEU A 271 7.56 1.85 7.49
C LEU A 271 6.92 0.48 7.26
N TYR A 272 7.55 -0.40 6.49
CA TYR A 272 7.05 -1.76 6.29
C TYR A 272 6.98 -2.54 7.61
N SER A 273 7.97 -2.40 8.50
CA SER A 273 7.96 -3.11 9.79
C SER A 273 6.83 -2.69 10.72
N ILE A 274 6.28 -1.47 10.55
CA ILE A 274 5.09 -1.00 11.28
C ILE A 274 3.86 -1.82 10.92
N SER A 275 3.73 -2.26 9.66
CA SER A 275 2.64 -3.12 9.24
C SER A 275 2.55 -4.39 10.09
N ALA A 276 3.69 -5.04 10.38
CA ALA A 276 3.73 -6.20 11.26
C ALA A 276 3.38 -5.87 12.72
N LEU A 277 3.74 -4.67 13.22
CA LEU A 277 3.35 -4.23 14.56
C LEU A 277 1.86 -3.94 14.69
N LEU A 278 1.21 -3.52 13.62
CA LEU A 278 -0.21 -3.22 13.60
C LEU A 278 -1.08 -4.49 13.55
N TRP A 279 -0.57 -5.57 12.98
CA TRP A 279 -1.35 -6.78 12.71
C TRP A 279 -2.10 -7.31 13.93
N PRO A 280 -1.49 -7.47 15.14
CA PRO A 280 -2.21 -8.02 16.30
C PRO A 280 -3.40 -7.18 16.77
N PHE A 281 -3.36 -5.86 16.54
CA PHE A 281 -4.45 -4.94 16.89
C PHE A 281 -5.60 -4.99 15.89
N LEU A 282 -5.29 -5.30 14.63
CA LEU A 282 -6.22 -5.20 13.50
C LEU A 282 -6.80 -6.55 13.11
N ASN A 283 -6.15 -7.65 13.57
CA ASN A 283 -6.59 -9.02 13.30
C ASN A 283 -7.89 -9.31 14.05
N GLY A 284 -8.96 -9.37 13.37
CA GLY A 284 -10.32 -9.55 13.92
C GLY A 284 -11.33 -8.55 13.36
N ASN A 285 -10.84 -7.51 12.66
CA ASN A 285 -11.71 -6.55 11.99
C ASN A 285 -11.24 -6.30 10.55
N PRO A 286 -11.98 -6.80 9.54
CA PRO A 286 -11.60 -6.64 8.13
C PRO A 286 -11.43 -5.18 7.69
N ALA A 287 -12.20 -4.24 8.25
CA ALA A 287 -12.07 -2.83 7.92
C ALA A 287 -10.82 -2.20 8.53
N LEU A 288 -10.50 -2.56 9.80
CA LEU A 288 -9.28 -2.07 10.45
C LEU A 288 -8.02 -2.68 9.84
N TYR A 289 -8.11 -3.95 9.41
CA TYR A 289 -7.00 -4.65 8.76
C TYR A 289 -6.45 -3.88 7.53
N ARG A 290 -7.30 -3.11 6.87
CA ARG A 290 -6.92 -2.26 5.73
C ARG A 290 -5.95 -1.12 6.10
N LEU A 291 -5.83 -0.75 7.39
CA LEU A 291 -4.92 0.32 7.83
C LEU A 291 -3.45 -0.03 7.59
N GLN A 292 -3.08 -1.29 7.70
CA GLN A 292 -1.71 -1.74 7.46
C GLN A 292 -1.29 -1.61 5.99
N TYR A 293 -2.22 -1.59 5.03
CA TYR A 293 -1.89 -1.53 3.61
C TYR A 293 -1.15 -0.26 3.21
N TYR A 294 -1.33 0.82 3.93
CA TYR A 294 -0.55 2.04 3.73
C TYR A 294 0.95 1.81 3.98
N PHE A 295 1.28 0.92 4.91
CA PHE A 295 2.65 0.57 5.26
C PHE A 295 3.18 -0.59 4.41
N ASP A 296 2.33 -1.49 3.99
CA ASP A 296 2.68 -2.64 3.14
C ASP A 296 3.25 -2.23 1.78
N PHE A 297 2.77 -1.12 1.23
CA PHE A 297 3.32 -0.57 -0.01
C PHE A 297 4.85 -0.43 0.03
N PHE A 298 5.41 -0.07 1.19
CA PHE A 298 6.84 0.19 1.30
C PHE A 298 7.71 -1.06 1.09
N LEU A 299 7.12 -2.25 1.05
CA LEU A 299 7.80 -3.47 0.63
C LEU A 299 8.36 -3.36 -0.80
N CYS A 300 7.60 -2.72 -1.70
CA CYS A 300 8.01 -2.54 -3.10
C CYS A 300 9.22 -1.60 -3.27
N LEU A 301 9.51 -0.78 -2.27
CA LEU A 301 10.74 0.04 -2.23
C LEU A 301 11.84 -0.65 -1.42
N TYR A 302 11.47 -1.24 -0.28
CA TYR A 302 12.45 -1.87 0.61
C TYR A 302 13.21 -3.00 -0.06
N ILE A 303 12.51 -4.01 -0.58
CA ILE A 303 13.15 -5.21 -1.13
C ILE A 303 14.09 -4.91 -2.31
N PRO A 304 13.69 -4.16 -3.36
CA PRO A 304 14.59 -3.84 -4.47
C PRO A 304 15.84 -3.06 -4.05
N ASN A 305 15.67 -2.09 -3.13
CA ASN A 305 16.78 -1.28 -2.64
C ASN A 305 17.72 -2.09 -1.75
N PHE A 306 17.17 -2.98 -0.92
CA PHE A 306 17.93 -3.88 -0.08
C PHE A 306 18.76 -4.89 -0.91
N ILE A 307 18.15 -5.53 -1.91
CA ILE A 307 18.84 -6.46 -2.83
C ILE A 307 19.96 -5.74 -3.57
N TYR A 308 19.70 -4.54 -4.05
CA TYR A 308 20.71 -3.74 -4.74
C TYR A 308 21.94 -3.51 -3.85
N LYS A 309 21.73 -3.20 -2.56
CA LYS A 309 22.84 -3.02 -1.60
C LYS A 309 23.53 -4.33 -1.24
N LEU A 310 22.79 -5.43 -1.03
CA LEU A 310 23.39 -6.76 -0.79
C LEU A 310 24.20 -7.24 -1.96
N SER A 311 23.75 -6.96 -3.19
CA SER A 311 24.46 -7.40 -4.40
C SER A 311 25.86 -6.81 -4.54
N SER A 312 26.12 -5.69 -3.87
CA SER A 312 27.46 -5.12 -3.80
C SER A 312 28.38 -5.79 -2.78
N GLU A 313 27.87 -6.70 -1.92
CA GLU A 313 28.63 -7.23 -0.78
C GLU A 313 29.05 -8.72 -0.90
N SER A 314 28.28 -9.62 -1.52
CA SER A 314 28.71 -11.01 -1.78
C SER A 314 27.74 -11.83 -2.66
N HIS A 315 28.25 -12.83 -3.41
CA HIS A 315 27.44 -13.72 -4.27
C HIS A 315 26.45 -14.60 -3.48
N ILE A 316 26.80 -15.09 -2.31
CA ILE A 316 25.98 -16.01 -1.50
C ILE A 316 24.73 -15.28 -0.96
N LYS A 317 24.86 -14.02 -0.56
CA LYS A 317 23.74 -13.21 -0.11
C LYS A 317 22.73 -12.90 -1.23
N LYS A 318 23.17 -12.84 -2.49
CA LYS A 318 22.31 -12.67 -3.67
C LYS A 318 21.32 -13.82 -3.85
N ILE A 319 21.81 -15.05 -3.70
CA ILE A 319 21.02 -16.28 -3.89
C ILE A 319 19.95 -16.38 -2.79
N ALA A 320 20.32 -16.16 -1.52
CA ALA A 320 19.39 -16.23 -0.39
C ALA A 320 18.21 -15.23 -0.53
N VAL A 321 18.49 -14.02 -1.00
CA VAL A 321 17.45 -13.00 -1.17
C VAL A 321 16.58 -13.27 -2.40
N SER A 322 17.14 -13.84 -3.47
CA SER A 322 16.36 -14.26 -4.64
C SER A 322 15.38 -15.39 -4.29
N ILE A 323 15.77 -16.30 -3.41
CA ILE A 323 14.90 -17.37 -2.90
C ILE A 323 13.78 -16.80 -2.03
N ILE A 324 14.03 -15.77 -1.22
CA ILE A 324 13.03 -15.16 -0.32
C ILE A 324 12.04 -14.27 -1.08
N SER A 325 12.49 -13.64 -2.19
CA SER A 325 11.59 -12.79 -3.00
C SER A 325 10.59 -13.60 -3.83
N PHE A 326 10.86 -14.87 -4.12
CA PHE A 326 9.97 -15.75 -4.88
C PHE A 326 8.68 -16.13 -4.13
N PRO A 327 8.71 -16.52 -2.84
CA PRO A 327 7.49 -16.82 -2.07
C PRO A 327 6.56 -15.61 -1.86
N VAL A 328 7.11 -14.38 -1.78
CA VAL A 328 6.29 -13.15 -1.65
C VAL A 328 5.34 -13.01 -2.84
N SER A 329 5.81 -13.31 -4.04
CA SER A 329 4.99 -13.26 -5.24
C SER A 329 3.95 -14.40 -5.30
N TYR A 330 4.27 -15.56 -4.72
CA TYR A 330 3.40 -16.75 -4.82
C TYR A 330 2.26 -16.74 -3.81
N THR A 331 2.49 -16.31 -2.57
CA THR A 331 1.46 -16.30 -1.50
C THR A 331 0.35 -15.28 -1.76
N HIS A 332 0.61 -14.23 -2.54
CA HIS A 332 -0.39 -13.22 -2.89
C HIS A 332 -1.30 -13.64 -4.05
N LEU A 333 -0.88 -14.59 -4.88
CA LEU A 333 -1.69 -15.11 -6.01
C LEU A 333 -2.70 -16.17 -5.59
N THR A 334 -2.59 -16.72 -4.38
CA THR A 334 -3.42 -17.84 -3.89
C THR A 334 -4.50 -17.44 -2.89
N LEU A 335 -4.69 -16.15 -2.61
CA LEU A 335 -5.78 -15.70 -1.75
C LEU A 335 -7.12 -15.86 -2.45
N PRO A 336 -8.11 -16.52 -1.84
CA PRO A 336 -9.44 -16.62 -2.40
C PRO A 336 -10.06 -15.21 -2.47
N THR A 337 -10.49 -14.84 -3.66
CA THR A 337 -11.41 -13.72 -3.89
C THR A 337 -12.81 -14.22 -3.53
N THR A 338 -13.17 -14.18 -2.28
CA THR A 338 -14.56 -14.29 -1.81
C THR A 338 -14.95 -13.00 -1.13
#